data_38c618aac390e0d0cd8d15c48fe104c5
#
_entry.id   38c618aac390e0d0cd8d15c48fe104c5
#
_cell.length_a   1.000
_cell.length_b   1.000
_cell.length_c   1.000
_cell.angle_alpha   90.00
_cell.angle_beta   90.00
_cell.angle_gamma   90.00
#
_symmetry.space_group_name_H-M   'P 1'
#
loop_
_entity.id
_entity.type
_entity.pdbx_description
1 polymer ?
#
loop_
_entity_poly.entity_id
_entity_poly.type
_entity_poly.pdbx_seq_one_letter_code
_entity_poly.pdbx_strand_id
1 'polypeptide(L)'
;MNSSWSRFNVTSVVLGFAFLYLPIVLLVIFSFNESKLVTVWGGFSTKWYVSLFNNQGLMDATWVTARVGLVSATVATVLGTLAALTLTRYTRFRGRILFSGMVFAPLVMPEVITGLSLLLLFVAVGLDRGLFTVTLAHITLTMCFVAVVVQSRLITFDRSLEEAAMDLGAPPVKTFFQITLPVILPAIISGWMLAFTLSLDDLVIASFTSGPGATTLPMKIYSQVRLGVTPEINAACTILIAVVAVGVIIASIANKRREVQRQLDERAAQRG
;
A
#
# COMPACT_ATOMS: atom_id res chain seq x y z
N MET A 1 -29.81 21.80 -5.25
CA MET A 1 -29.40 21.72 -6.67
C MET A 1 -29.45 20.26 -7.08
N ASN A 2 -30.53 19.83 -7.73
CA ASN A 2 -30.63 18.50 -8.34
C ASN A 2 -29.77 18.50 -9.61
N SER A 3 -28.53 18.02 -9.52
CA SER A 3 -27.75 17.73 -10.73
C SER A 3 -28.36 16.49 -11.37
N SER A 4 -29.27 16.69 -12.32
CA SER A 4 -29.69 15.62 -13.23
C SER A 4 -28.44 15.16 -13.98
N TRP A 5 -27.92 14.00 -13.63
CA TRP A 5 -26.82 13.37 -14.35
C TRP A 5 -27.22 13.29 -15.83
N SER A 6 -26.51 14.01 -16.67
CA SER A 6 -26.74 13.91 -18.11
C SER A 6 -26.52 12.46 -18.54
N ARG A 7 -27.34 11.95 -19.46
CA ARG A 7 -27.14 10.60 -20.03
C ARG A 7 -25.73 10.42 -20.56
N PHE A 8 -25.14 11.46 -21.10
CA PHE A 8 -23.75 11.48 -21.53
C PHE A 8 -22.77 11.21 -20.36
N ASN A 9 -22.94 11.86 -19.21
CA ASN A 9 -22.08 11.65 -18.05
C ASN A 9 -22.19 10.21 -17.51
N VAL A 10 -23.42 9.67 -17.43
CA VAL A 10 -23.63 8.27 -16.99
C VAL A 10 -22.98 7.30 -17.96
N THR A 11 -23.18 7.49 -19.28
CA THR A 11 -22.58 6.62 -20.30
C THR A 11 -21.06 6.68 -20.25
N SER A 12 -20.47 7.86 -20.12
CA SER A 12 -19.00 8.03 -20.02
C SER A 12 -18.44 7.34 -18.79
N VAL A 13 -19.10 7.45 -17.64
CA VAL A 13 -18.71 6.77 -16.40
C VAL A 13 -18.80 5.25 -16.55
N VAL A 14 -19.91 4.74 -17.09
CA VAL A 14 -20.12 3.30 -17.31
C VAL A 14 -19.08 2.73 -18.27
N LEU A 15 -18.81 3.41 -19.39
CA LEU A 15 -17.78 2.98 -20.35
C LEU A 15 -16.38 3.01 -19.73
N GLY A 16 -16.05 4.04 -18.94
CA GLY A 16 -14.79 4.12 -18.23
C GLY A 16 -14.59 2.98 -17.24
N PHE A 17 -15.58 2.70 -16.41
CA PHE A 17 -15.55 1.56 -15.51
C PHE A 17 -15.51 0.21 -16.25
N ALA A 18 -16.31 0.04 -17.29
CA ALA A 18 -16.28 -1.17 -18.10
C ALA A 18 -14.89 -1.41 -18.70
N PHE A 19 -14.26 -0.38 -19.26
CA PHE A 19 -12.91 -0.48 -19.80
C PHE A 19 -11.87 -0.89 -18.74
N LEU A 20 -11.98 -0.38 -17.51
CA LEU A 20 -11.06 -0.70 -16.43
C LEU A 20 -11.30 -2.09 -15.82
N TYR A 21 -12.57 -2.47 -15.60
CA TYR A 21 -12.89 -3.70 -14.88
C TYR A 21 -13.08 -4.91 -15.78
N LEU A 22 -13.43 -4.75 -17.06
CA LEU A 22 -13.64 -5.87 -17.98
C LEU A 22 -12.42 -6.80 -18.09
N PRO A 23 -11.17 -6.32 -18.25
CA PRO A 23 -9.99 -7.17 -18.26
C PRO A 23 -9.81 -7.96 -16.95
N ILE A 24 -10.11 -7.34 -15.80
CA ILE A 24 -10.01 -7.97 -14.49
C ILE A 24 -11.07 -9.09 -14.36
N VAL A 25 -12.31 -8.81 -14.76
CA VAL A 25 -13.39 -9.80 -14.75
C VAL A 25 -13.07 -10.98 -15.69
N LEU A 26 -12.54 -10.69 -16.88
CA LEU A 26 -12.10 -11.74 -17.80
C LEU A 26 -10.98 -12.60 -17.20
N LEU A 27 -9.98 -11.98 -16.58
CA LEU A 27 -8.90 -12.69 -15.88
C LEU A 27 -9.47 -13.62 -14.81
N VAL A 28 -10.41 -13.15 -13.99
CA VAL A 28 -11.07 -13.94 -12.94
C VAL A 28 -11.89 -15.08 -13.56
N ILE A 29 -12.64 -14.85 -14.64
CA ILE A 29 -13.39 -15.90 -15.33
C ILE A 29 -12.42 -16.96 -15.90
N PHE A 30 -11.39 -16.54 -16.61
CA PHE A 30 -10.41 -17.44 -17.20
C PHE A 30 -9.50 -18.15 -16.18
N SER A 31 -9.48 -17.74 -14.91
CA SER A 31 -8.83 -18.49 -13.83
C SER A 31 -9.52 -19.82 -13.52
N PHE A 32 -10.82 -19.94 -13.88
CA PHE A 32 -11.61 -21.18 -13.77
C PHE A 32 -11.69 -21.96 -15.08
N ASN A 33 -10.92 -21.58 -16.09
CA ASN A 33 -10.93 -22.27 -17.38
C ASN A 33 -10.21 -23.61 -17.31
N GLU A 34 -10.79 -24.69 -17.86
CA GLU A 34 -10.15 -26.00 -17.93
C GLU A 34 -9.00 -26.03 -18.93
N SER A 35 -9.08 -25.28 -20.03
CA SER A 35 -8.06 -25.24 -21.07
C SER A 35 -6.73 -24.70 -20.56
N LYS A 36 -5.61 -25.23 -21.08
CA LYS A 36 -4.28 -24.61 -20.92
C LYS A 36 -4.13 -23.32 -21.72
N LEU A 37 -4.96 -23.15 -22.76
CA LEU A 37 -4.95 -21.96 -23.59
C LEU A 37 -5.80 -20.88 -22.91
N VAL A 38 -5.17 -19.78 -22.55
CA VAL A 38 -5.82 -18.66 -21.81
C VAL A 38 -6.88 -17.92 -22.63
N THR A 39 -6.94 -18.15 -23.95
CA THR A 39 -7.89 -17.48 -24.85
C THR A 39 -9.05 -18.37 -25.29
N VAL A 40 -9.05 -19.66 -24.98
CA VAL A 40 -10.06 -20.63 -25.39
C VAL A 40 -10.72 -21.22 -24.16
N TRP A 41 -12.03 -21.02 -24.04
CA TRP A 41 -12.80 -21.59 -22.96
C TRP A 41 -13.02 -23.10 -23.17
N GLY A 42 -12.45 -23.92 -22.29
CA GLY A 42 -12.55 -25.39 -22.33
C GLY A 42 -13.52 -26.01 -21.31
N GLY A 43 -14.23 -25.19 -20.54
CA GLY A 43 -15.08 -25.63 -19.46
C GLY A 43 -14.66 -25.07 -18.10
N PHE A 44 -15.50 -25.27 -17.07
CA PHE A 44 -15.22 -24.83 -15.71
C PHE A 44 -14.34 -25.82 -14.96
N SER A 45 -13.26 -25.35 -14.36
CA SER A 45 -12.35 -26.18 -13.55
C SER A 45 -11.63 -25.35 -12.51
N THR A 46 -11.38 -25.91 -11.34
CA THR A 46 -10.56 -25.32 -10.27
C THR A 46 -9.14 -25.89 -10.21
N LYS A 47 -8.75 -26.72 -11.19
CA LYS A 47 -7.47 -27.44 -11.18
C LYS A 47 -6.25 -26.54 -11.08
N TRP A 48 -6.32 -25.30 -11.62
CA TRP A 48 -5.21 -24.37 -11.59
C TRP A 48 -4.95 -23.80 -10.20
N TYR A 49 -5.96 -23.72 -9.36
CA TYR A 49 -5.79 -23.35 -7.95
C TYR A 49 -5.02 -24.46 -7.20
N VAL A 50 -5.34 -25.74 -7.46
CA VAL A 50 -4.59 -26.86 -6.88
C VAL A 50 -3.16 -26.88 -7.42
N SER A 51 -2.98 -26.68 -8.73
CA SER A 51 -1.66 -26.59 -9.37
C SER A 51 -0.82 -25.46 -8.78
N LEU A 52 -1.44 -24.27 -8.57
CA LEU A 52 -0.80 -23.11 -7.97
C LEU A 52 -0.23 -23.40 -6.57
N PHE A 53 -0.99 -24.06 -5.69
CA PHE A 53 -0.50 -24.41 -4.36
C PHE A 53 0.62 -25.46 -4.36
N ASN A 54 0.71 -26.26 -5.42
CA ASN A 54 1.79 -27.21 -5.63
C ASN A 54 3.01 -26.60 -6.35
N ASN A 55 2.88 -25.39 -6.87
CA ASN A 55 3.96 -24.68 -7.56
C ASN A 55 4.85 -23.96 -6.53
N GLN A 56 5.92 -24.63 -6.10
CA GLN A 56 6.86 -24.09 -5.11
C GLN A 56 7.40 -22.72 -5.50
N GLY A 57 7.74 -22.51 -6.77
CA GLY A 57 8.29 -21.23 -7.22
C GLY A 57 7.32 -20.04 -7.12
N LEU A 58 6.01 -20.26 -7.26
CA LEU A 58 4.98 -19.25 -7.04
C LEU A 58 4.72 -19.05 -5.53
N MET A 59 4.70 -20.13 -4.76
CA MET A 59 4.52 -20.05 -3.30
C MET A 59 5.69 -19.34 -2.62
N ASP A 60 6.93 -19.63 -3.02
CA ASP A 60 8.13 -18.94 -2.51
C ASP A 60 8.08 -17.44 -2.85
N ALA A 61 7.74 -17.10 -4.11
CA ALA A 61 7.61 -15.71 -4.52
C ALA A 61 6.49 -14.96 -3.76
N THR A 62 5.37 -15.64 -3.49
CA THR A 62 4.26 -15.10 -2.68
C THR A 62 4.72 -14.83 -1.25
N TRP A 63 5.47 -15.77 -0.67
CA TRP A 63 6.00 -15.63 0.69
C TRP A 63 7.05 -14.52 0.81
N VAL A 64 7.94 -14.40 -0.19
CA VAL A 64 8.88 -13.28 -0.28
C VAL A 64 8.13 -11.95 -0.35
N THR A 65 7.13 -11.83 -1.22
CA THR A 65 6.33 -10.61 -1.36
C THR A 65 5.62 -10.24 -0.05
N ALA A 66 5.00 -11.23 0.61
CA ALA A 66 4.32 -11.00 1.88
C ALA A 66 5.29 -10.53 2.99
N ARG A 67 6.47 -11.13 3.09
CA ARG A 67 7.50 -10.73 4.06
C ARG A 67 8.03 -9.33 3.77
N VAL A 68 8.41 -9.06 2.51
CA VAL A 68 8.90 -7.74 2.10
C VAL A 68 7.83 -6.69 2.38
N GLY A 69 6.57 -6.94 1.95
CA GLY A 69 5.46 -6.01 2.15
C GLY A 69 5.20 -5.71 3.63
N LEU A 70 5.12 -6.74 4.47
CA LEU A 70 4.83 -6.58 5.89
C LEU A 70 5.94 -5.81 6.62
N VAL A 71 7.20 -6.20 6.39
CA VAL A 71 8.35 -5.57 7.06
C VAL A 71 8.53 -4.15 6.56
N SER A 72 8.52 -3.94 5.24
CA SER A 72 8.71 -2.60 4.67
C SER A 72 7.60 -1.64 5.07
N ALA A 73 6.32 -2.05 4.97
CA ALA A 73 5.20 -1.20 5.39
C ALA A 73 5.28 -0.84 6.88
N THR A 74 5.67 -1.77 7.75
CA THR A 74 5.78 -1.51 9.19
C THR A 74 6.91 -0.53 9.51
N VAL A 75 8.10 -0.76 8.96
CA VAL A 75 9.25 0.14 9.17
C VAL A 75 9.00 1.51 8.52
N ALA A 76 8.48 1.52 7.29
CA ALA A 76 8.12 2.75 6.59
C ALA A 76 7.07 3.58 7.34
N THR A 77 6.12 2.91 8.00
CA THR A 77 5.10 3.59 8.82
C THR A 77 5.72 4.28 10.03
N VAL A 78 6.63 3.63 10.71
CA VAL A 78 7.34 4.25 11.83
C VAL A 78 8.17 5.45 11.35
N LEU A 79 9.00 5.25 10.33
CA LEU A 79 9.87 6.31 9.80
C LEU A 79 9.07 7.47 9.18
N GLY A 80 8.04 7.16 8.40
CA GLY A 80 7.16 8.17 7.78
C GLY A 80 6.38 8.97 8.81
N THR A 81 5.89 8.32 9.88
CA THR A 81 5.23 9.01 10.99
C THR A 81 6.20 9.94 11.71
N LEU A 82 7.43 9.49 12.01
CA LEU A 82 8.45 10.33 12.62
C LEU A 82 8.84 11.52 11.72
N ALA A 83 8.97 11.29 10.41
CA ALA A 83 9.23 12.35 9.45
C ALA A 83 8.08 13.37 9.41
N ALA A 84 6.83 12.90 9.36
CA ALA A 84 5.64 13.76 9.39
C ALA A 84 5.56 14.59 10.67
N LEU A 85 5.80 13.99 11.84
CA LEU A 85 5.86 14.68 13.12
C LEU A 85 6.96 15.75 13.12
N THR A 86 8.16 15.40 12.66
CA THR A 86 9.29 16.33 12.60
C THR A 86 8.97 17.54 11.72
N LEU A 87 8.46 17.32 10.51
CA LEU A 87 8.14 18.37 9.56
C LEU A 87 6.97 19.26 10.00
N THR A 88 6.02 18.72 10.77
CA THR A 88 4.84 19.45 11.24
C THR A 88 5.11 20.20 12.55
N ARG A 89 5.86 19.58 13.48
CA ARG A 89 6.11 20.15 14.82
C ARG A 89 7.27 21.14 14.82
N TYR A 90 8.33 20.83 14.08
CA TYR A 90 9.51 21.67 14.02
C TYR A 90 9.52 22.47 12.72
N THR A 91 8.94 23.67 12.78
CA THR A 91 8.83 24.56 11.60
C THR A 91 10.17 25.19 11.20
N ARG A 92 11.13 25.31 12.12
CA ARG A 92 12.44 25.93 11.92
C ARG A 92 13.55 25.10 12.52
N PHE A 93 14.33 24.42 11.67
CA PHE A 93 15.60 23.79 12.04
C PHE A 93 16.58 23.82 10.86
N ARG A 94 17.88 23.76 11.16
CA ARG A 94 18.93 23.73 10.12
C ARG A 94 18.78 22.43 9.29
N GLY A 95 18.75 22.59 7.95
CA GLY A 95 18.60 21.44 7.05
C GLY A 95 17.16 20.97 6.80
N ARG A 96 16.13 21.71 7.28
CA ARG A 96 14.72 21.34 7.06
C ARG A 96 14.36 21.14 5.58
N ILE A 97 14.88 22.01 4.69
CA ILE A 97 14.63 21.90 3.24
C ILE A 97 15.23 20.61 2.70
N LEU A 98 16.48 20.31 3.06
CA LEU A 98 17.14 19.08 2.66
C LEU A 98 16.41 17.84 3.20
N PHE A 99 16.05 17.83 4.48
CA PHE A 99 15.31 16.73 5.10
C PHE A 99 13.95 16.52 4.41
N SER A 100 13.19 17.60 4.17
CA SER A 100 11.91 17.52 3.44
C SER A 100 12.12 17.00 2.01
N GLY A 101 13.14 17.50 1.31
CA GLY A 101 13.50 17.02 -0.02
C GLY A 101 13.83 15.53 -0.03
N MET A 102 14.63 15.04 0.92
CA MET A 102 14.97 13.61 1.02
C MET A 102 13.75 12.74 1.33
N VAL A 103 12.86 13.19 2.22
CA VAL A 103 11.64 12.43 2.57
C VAL A 103 10.69 12.33 1.38
N PHE A 104 10.53 13.39 0.59
CA PHE A 104 9.55 13.41 -0.49
C PHE A 104 10.15 13.16 -1.89
N ALA A 105 11.48 13.05 -2.01
CA ALA A 105 12.13 12.76 -3.29
C ALA A 105 11.54 11.52 -4.01
N PRO A 106 11.30 10.38 -3.34
CA PRO A 106 10.76 9.20 -4.02
C PRO A 106 9.37 9.40 -4.63
N LEU A 107 8.58 10.35 -4.13
CA LEU A 107 7.26 10.69 -4.69
C LEU A 107 7.34 11.33 -6.07
N VAL A 108 8.42 12.07 -6.34
CA VAL A 108 8.57 12.88 -7.56
C VAL A 108 9.47 12.17 -8.57
N MET A 109 10.36 11.32 -8.08
CA MET A 109 11.31 10.61 -8.95
C MET A 109 10.63 9.44 -9.68
N PRO A 110 10.90 9.24 -10.97
CA PRO A 110 10.49 8.02 -11.66
C PRO A 110 11.03 6.76 -10.97
N GLU A 111 10.19 5.74 -10.79
CA GLU A 111 10.54 4.49 -10.09
C GLU A 111 11.80 3.82 -10.68
N VAL A 112 11.97 3.85 -12.00
CA VAL A 112 13.14 3.29 -12.68
C VAL A 112 14.43 3.99 -12.22
N ILE A 113 14.41 5.32 -12.08
CA ILE A 113 15.58 6.09 -11.62
C ILE A 113 15.85 5.80 -10.15
N THR A 114 14.80 5.72 -9.34
CA THR A 114 14.92 5.37 -7.91
C THR A 114 15.50 3.96 -7.75
N GLY A 115 14.98 2.97 -8.47
CA GLY A 115 15.47 1.59 -8.43
C GLY A 115 16.92 1.46 -8.88
N LEU A 116 17.29 2.13 -9.97
CA LEU A 116 18.67 2.16 -10.46
C LEU A 116 19.62 2.85 -9.48
N SER A 117 19.21 3.96 -8.88
CA SER A 117 20.02 4.68 -7.88
C SER A 117 20.26 3.84 -6.63
N LEU A 118 19.24 3.13 -6.16
CA LEU A 118 19.36 2.19 -5.03
C LEU A 118 20.27 1.02 -5.37
N LEU A 119 20.15 0.44 -6.57
CA LEU A 119 21.09 -0.59 -7.06
C LEU A 119 22.52 -0.12 -7.01
N LEU A 120 22.81 1.07 -7.59
CA LEU A 120 24.16 1.64 -7.61
C LEU A 120 24.68 1.92 -6.19
N LEU A 121 23.82 2.40 -5.31
CA LEU A 121 24.16 2.60 -3.90
C LEU A 121 24.53 1.28 -3.22
N PHE A 122 23.71 0.24 -3.38
CA PHE A 122 23.97 -1.07 -2.76
C PHE A 122 25.28 -1.69 -3.26
N VAL A 123 25.55 -1.58 -4.56
CA VAL A 123 26.82 -2.03 -5.12
C VAL A 123 28.00 -1.22 -4.57
N ALA A 124 27.87 0.12 -4.49
CA ALA A 124 28.93 1.00 -3.99
C ALA A 124 29.31 0.73 -2.52
N VAL A 125 28.31 0.35 -1.69
CA VAL A 125 28.56 0.03 -0.28
C VAL A 125 28.82 -1.47 -0.03
N GLY A 126 28.90 -2.28 -1.09
CA GLY A 126 29.19 -3.71 -0.99
C GLY A 126 28.07 -4.57 -0.40
N LEU A 127 26.81 -4.13 -0.53
CA LEU A 127 25.65 -4.90 -0.10
C LEU A 127 25.21 -5.88 -1.20
N ASP A 128 25.22 -7.16 -0.90
CA ASP A 128 24.70 -8.19 -1.79
C ASP A 128 23.19 -8.04 -1.98
N ARG A 129 22.75 -8.15 -3.23
CA ARG A 129 21.33 -8.08 -3.56
C ARG A 129 20.58 -9.29 -3.04
N GLY A 130 19.42 -9.07 -2.43
CA GLY A 130 18.62 -10.13 -1.82
C GLY A 130 17.38 -9.57 -1.11
N LEU A 131 16.83 -10.35 -0.20
CA LEU A 131 15.63 -9.97 0.56
C LEU A 131 15.81 -8.66 1.34
N PHE A 132 17.01 -8.43 1.91
CA PHE A 132 17.31 -7.24 2.69
C PHE A 132 17.30 -5.97 1.83
N THR A 133 17.95 -5.99 0.67
CA THR A 133 18.04 -4.83 -0.23
C THR A 133 16.68 -4.49 -0.85
N VAL A 134 15.87 -5.49 -1.23
CA VAL A 134 14.48 -5.26 -1.66
C VAL A 134 13.68 -4.60 -0.53
N THR A 135 13.79 -5.12 0.69
CA THR A 135 13.06 -4.55 1.84
C THR A 135 13.46 -3.10 2.10
N LEU A 136 14.76 -2.78 2.09
CA LEU A 136 15.23 -1.39 2.24
C LEU A 136 14.73 -0.47 1.14
N ALA A 137 14.72 -0.96 -0.10
CA ALA A 137 14.22 -0.20 -1.24
C ALA A 137 12.74 0.12 -1.11
N HIS A 138 11.94 -0.87 -0.71
CA HIS A 138 10.51 -0.69 -0.47
C HIS A 138 10.22 0.23 0.73
N ILE A 139 11.03 0.17 1.81
CA ILE A 139 10.95 1.13 2.93
C ILE A 139 11.16 2.54 2.41
N THR A 140 12.21 2.75 1.61
CA THR A 140 12.55 4.07 1.06
C THR A 140 11.43 4.65 0.20
N LEU A 141 10.83 3.83 -0.67
CA LEU A 141 9.71 4.24 -1.51
C LEU A 141 8.45 4.53 -0.68
N THR A 142 8.05 3.59 0.20
CA THR A 142 6.73 3.65 0.83
C THR A 142 6.68 4.61 2.02
N MET A 143 7.82 4.92 2.63
CA MET A 143 7.93 5.89 3.73
C MET A 143 7.40 7.28 3.36
N CYS A 144 7.65 7.73 2.13
CA CYS A 144 7.20 9.06 1.68
C CYS A 144 5.67 9.14 1.61
N PHE A 145 4.99 8.08 1.16
CA PHE A 145 3.53 8.02 1.11
C PHE A 145 2.92 8.04 2.51
N VAL A 146 3.50 7.28 3.44
CA VAL A 146 3.08 7.33 4.85
C VAL A 146 3.27 8.73 5.42
N ALA A 147 4.42 9.36 5.16
CA ALA A 147 4.70 10.71 5.65
C ALA A 147 3.64 11.72 5.18
N VAL A 148 3.23 11.66 3.90
CA VAL A 148 2.16 12.52 3.37
C VAL A 148 0.81 12.29 4.08
N VAL A 149 0.41 11.02 4.21
CA VAL A 149 -0.89 10.66 4.83
C VAL A 149 -0.94 11.11 6.29
N VAL A 150 0.10 10.84 7.06
CA VAL A 150 0.17 11.21 8.47
C VAL A 150 0.32 12.72 8.63
N GLN A 151 1.12 13.38 7.79
CA GLN A 151 1.30 14.83 7.82
C GLN A 151 -0.01 15.56 7.55
N SER A 152 -0.82 15.11 6.60
CA SER A 152 -2.12 15.72 6.30
C SER A 152 -3.03 15.71 7.52
N ARG A 153 -3.01 14.65 8.32
CA ARG A 153 -3.78 14.54 9.56
C ARG A 153 -3.21 15.42 10.68
N LEU A 154 -1.87 15.51 10.78
CA LEU A 154 -1.20 16.34 11.78
C LEU A 154 -1.44 17.85 11.56
N ILE A 155 -1.57 18.29 10.30
CA ILE A 155 -1.87 19.69 9.98
C ILE A 155 -3.27 20.09 10.45
N THR A 156 -4.23 19.19 10.41
CA THR A 156 -5.61 19.41 10.86
C THR A 156 -5.81 19.11 12.36
N PHE A 157 -4.76 18.70 13.06
CA PHE A 157 -4.82 18.37 14.48
C PHE A 157 -4.86 19.65 15.34
N ASP A 158 -5.83 19.73 16.24
CA ASP A 158 -5.93 20.83 17.20
C ASP A 158 -4.90 20.67 18.33
N ARG A 159 -3.92 21.56 18.35
CA ARG A 159 -2.84 21.56 19.35
C ARG A 159 -3.30 21.91 20.74
N SER A 160 -4.43 22.59 20.89
CA SER A 160 -4.99 22.95 22.19
C SER A 160 -5.20 21.74 23.10
N LEU A 161 -5.46 20.56 22.51
CA LEU A 161 -5.58 19.29 23.26
C LEU A 161 -4.27 18.86 23.93
N GLU A 162 -3.14 19.09 23.26
CA GLU A 162 -1.82 18.79 23.83
C GLU A 162 -1.43 19.81 24.88
N GLU A 163 -1.70 21.10 24.61
CA GLU A 163 -1.44 22.20 25.53
C GLU A 163 -2.23 22.02 26.81
N ALA A 164 -3.53 21.74 26.73
CA ALA A 164 -4.37 21.47 27.89
C ALA A 164 -3.88 20.28 28.74
N ALA A 165 -3.41 19.22 28.10
CA ALA A 165 -2.85 18.07 28.82
C ALA A 165 -1.54 18.42 29.54
N MET A 166 -0.69 19.22 28.91
CA MET A 166 0.57 19.67 29.52
C MET A 166 0.32 20.65 30.66
N ASP A 167 -0.69 21.53 30.56
CA ASP A 167 -1.12 22.43 31.62
C ASP A 167 -1.63 21.66 32.86
N LEU A 168 -2.23 20.48 32.63
CA LEU A 168 -2.59 19.53 33.71
C LEU A 168 -1.42 18.72 34.24
N GLY A 169 -0.18 19.02 33.83
CA GLY A 169 1.05 18.38 34.30
C GLY A 169 1.45 17.10 33.56
N ALA A 170 0.84 16.78 32.44
CA ALA A 170 1.26 15.62 31.66
C ALA A 170 2.61 15.90 30.95
N PRO A 171 3.63 15.03 31.09
CA PRO A 171 4.88 15.20 30.35
C PRO A 171 4.66 14.98 28.83
N PRO A 172 5.50 15.58 27.94
CA PRO A 172 5.30 15.53 26.49
C PRO A 172 5.18 14.12 25.90
N VAL A 173 5.94 13.16 26.44
CA VAL A 173 5.89 11.75 25.99
C VAL A 173 4.52 11.14 26.30
N LYS A 174 3.98 11.38 27.50
CA LYS A 174 2.66 10.89 27.92
C LYS A 174 1.57 11.52 27.07
N THR A 175 1.65 12.85 26.83
CA THR A 175 0.74 13.59 25.95
C THR A 175 0.74 13.01 24.54
N PHE A 176 1.92 12.69 23.98
CA PHE A 176 2.01 12.04 22.68
C PHE A 176 1.26 10.71 22.63
N PHE A 177 1.53 9.79 23.56
CA PHE A 177 0.92 8.46 23.54
C PHE A 177 -0.56 8.45 23.89
N GLN A 178 -1.01 9.35 24.77
CA GLN A 178 -2.40 9.36 25.25
C GLN A 178 -3.33 10.27 24.43
N ILE A 179 -2.81 11.28 23.75
CA ILE A 179 -3.61 12.27 23.02
C ILE A 179 -3.26 12.26 21.53
N THR A 180 -2.01 12.56 21.17
CA THR A 180 -1.64 12.72 19.77
C THR A 180 -1.76 11.42 19.01
N LEU A 181 -1.14 10.36 19.50
CA LEU A 181 -1.11 9.06 18.81
C LEU A 181 -2.50 8.47 18.57
N PRO A 182 -3.43 8.43 19.54
CA PRO A 182 -4.79 7.93 19.30
C PRO A 182 -5.57 8.72 18.25
N VAL A 183 -5.38 10.04 18.19
CA VAL A 183 -6.06 10.92 17.23
C VAL A 183 -5.51 10.75 15.80
N ILE A 184 -4.21 10.50 15.65
CA ILE A 184 -3.59 10.28 14.34
C ILE A 184 -3.56 8.79 13.94
N LEU A 185 -3.88 7.86 14.84
CA LEU A 185 -3.83 6.42 14.60
C LEU A 185 -4.61 5.96 13.35
N PRO A 186 -5.80 6.50 13.05
CA PRO A 186 -6.49 6.15 11.79
C PRO A 186 -5.67 6.52 10.54
N ALA A 187 -4.95 7.64 10.56
CA ALA A 187 -4.07 8.03 9.46
C ALA A 187 -2.81 7.14 9.37
N ILE A 188 -2.25 6.75 10.52
CA ILE A 188 -1.14 5.80 10.59
C ILE A 188 -1.54 4.45 9.98
N ILE A 189 -2.72 3.92 10.36
CA ILE A 189 -3.24 2.66 9.81
C ILE A 189 -3.48 2.78 8.31
N SER A 190 -4.08 3.89 7.84
CA SER A 190 -4.28 4.14 6.42
C SER A 190 -2.95 4.25 5.66
N GLY A 191 -1.96 4.92 6.24
CA GLY A 191 -0.60 5.01 5.70
C GLY A 191 0.08 3.63 5.61
N TRP A 192 -0.06 2.80 6.66
CA TRP A 192 0.44 1.43 6.66
C TRP A 192 -0.20 0.58 5.55
N MET A 193 -1.53 0.64 5.42
CA MET A 193 -2.25 -0.09 4.37
C MET A 193 -1.81 0.35 2.97
N LEU A 194 -1.63 1.66 2.75
CA LEU A 194 -1.13 2.19 1.50
C LEU A 194 0.30 1.70 1.22
N ALA A 195 1.21 1.79 2.20
CA ALA A 195 2.58 1.31 2.08
C ALA A 195 2.63 -0.20 1.78
N PHE A 196 1.78 -0.99 2.46
CA PHE A 196 1.68 -2.42 2.23
C PHE A 196 1.21 -2.73 0.81
N THR A 197 0.16 -2.07 0.33
CA THR A 197 -0.37 -2.26 -1.02
C THR A 197 0.67 -1.89 -2.08
N LEU A 198 1.33 -0.73 -1.95
CA LEU A 198 2.39 -0.29 -2.86
C LEU A 198 3.59 -1.25 -2.89
N SER A 199 3.89 -1.89 -1.77
CA SER A 199 4.96 -2.89 -1.71
C SER A 199 4.56 -4.23 -2.33
N LEU A 200 3.26 -4.57 -2.32
CA LEU A 200 2.78 -5.84 -2.90
C LEU A 200 2.81 -5.86 -4.42
N ASP A 201 2.56 -4.74 -5.07
CA ASP A 201 2.44 -4.63 -6.53
C ASP A 201 3.72 -4.11 -7.20
N ASP A 202 4.74 -3.72 -6.41
CA ASP A 202 5.98 -3.22 -6.99
C ASP A 202 6.72 -4.30 -7.78
N LEU A 203 6.98 -3.96 -9.03
CA LEU A 203 7.79 -4.73 -9.96
C LEU A 203 9.12 -4.04 -10.26
N VAL A 204 9.07 -2.72 -10.37
CA VAL A 204 10.16 -1.94 -10.96
C VAL A 204 11.34 -1.89 -10.00
N ILE A 205 11.14 -1.37 -8.81
CA ILE A 205 12.21 -1.22 -7.80
C ILE A 205 12.70 -2.61 -7.36
N ALA A 206 11.79 -3.57 -7.16
CA ALA A 206 12.15 -4.95 -6.85
C ALA A 206 13.08 -5.55 -7.91
N SER A 207 12.84 -5.30 -9.21
CA SER A 207 13.66 -5.83 -10.30
C SER A 207 15.12 -5.35 -10.27
N PHE A 208 15.36 -4.12 -9.79
CA PHE A 208 16.72 -3.59 -9.63
C PHE A 208 17.41 -4.07 -8.36
N THR A 209 16.66 -4.26 -7.29
CA THR A 209 17.20 -4.46 -5.93
C THR A 209 17.13 -5.90 -5.43
N SER A 210 16.41 -6.78 -6.13
CA SER A 210 16.34 -8.21 -5.80
C SER A 210 17.59 -8.97 -6.20
N GLY A 211 17.79 -10.13 -5.57
CA GLY A 211 18.86 -11.06 -5.84
C GLY A 211 18.40 -12.51 -5.64
N PRO A 212 19.33 -13.46 -5.54
CA PRO A 212 19.00 -14.87 -5.34
C PRO A 212 18.07 -15.08 -4.15
N GLY A 213 16.98 -15.83 -4.34
CA GLY A 213 16.01 -16.12 -3.29
C GLY A 213 15.07 -14.95 -2.89
N ALA A 214 15.14 -13.81 -3.58
CA ALA A 214 14.34 -12.62 -3.29
C ALA A 214 13.39 -12.23 -4.44
N THR A 215 13.02 -13.16 -5.28
CA THR A 215 12.06 -12.94 -6.38
C THR A 215 10.68 -12.70 -5.80
N THR A 216 10.11 -11.52 -6.06
CA THR A 216 8.75 -11.18 -5.64
C THR A 216 7.70 -11.77 -6.58
N LEU A 217 6.45 -11.87 -6.13
CA LEU A 217 5.34 -12.42 -6.94
C LEU A 217 5.11 -11.59 -8.21
N PRO A 218 5.10 -10.24 -8.22
CA PRO A 218 5.01 -9.46 -9.44
C PRO A 218 6.14 -9.77 -10.44
N MET A 219 7.38 -9.91 -9.96
CA MET A 219 8.50 -10.29 -10.81
C MET A 219 8.32 -11.70 -11.42
N LYS A 220 7.85 -12.65 -10.61
CA LYS A 220 7.58 -14.02 -11.07
C LYS A 220 6.46 -14.04 -12.11
N ILE A 221 5.35 -13.35 -11.85
CA ILE A 221 4.24 -13.23 -12.79
C ILE A 221 4.73 -12.59 -14.11
N TYR A 222 5.45 -11.47 -14.03
CA TYR A 222 5.97 -10.77 -15.19
C TYR A 222 6.90 -11.65 -16.04
N SER A 223 7.78 -12.41 -15.40
CA SER A 223 8.67 -13.34 -16.12
C SER A 223 7.89 -14.44 -16.84
N GLN A 224 6.85 -14.97 -16.20
CA GLN A 224 6.01 -16.01 -16.80
C GLN A 224 5.14 -15.45 -17.95
N VAL A 225 4.61 -14.25 -17.81
CA VAL A 225 3.83 -13.60 -18.89
C VAL A 225 4.68 -13.42 -20.15
N ARG A 226 5.97 -13.09 -20.01
CA ARG A 226 6.91 -13.01 -21.15
C ARG A 226 7.18 -14.35 -21.82
N LEU A 227 7.14 -15.45 -21.07
CA LEU A 227 7.37 -16.80 -21.59
C LEU A 227 6.09 -17.46 -22.15
N GLY A 228 4.95 -16.87 -21.91
CA GLY A 228 3.63 -17.34 -22.27
C GLY A 228 2.72 -17.43 -21.04
N VAL A 229 1.55 -16.80 -21.13
CA VAL A 229 0.57 -16.77 -20.02
C VAL A 229 0.03 -18.16 -19.77
N THR A 230 0.11 -18.63 -18.52
CA THR A 230 -0.51 -19.88 -18.08
C THR A 230 -1.76 -19.58 -17.24
N PRO A 231 -2.78 -20.44 -17.24
CA PRO A 231 -3.96 -20.24 -16.40
C PRO A 231 -3.68 -20.21 -14.88
N GLU A 232 -2.53 -20.77 -14.46
CA GLU A 232 -2.05 -20.65 -13.07
C GLU A 232 -1.79 -19.20 -12.68
N ILE A 233 -1.32 -18.36 -13.61
CA ILE A 233 -1.12 -16.92 -13.37
C ILE A 233 -2.46 -16.25 -13.13
N ASN A 234 -3.48 -16.58 -13.93
CA ASN A 234 -4.82 -16.04 -13.72
C ASN A 234 -5.37 -16.43 -12.35
N ALA A 235 -5.13 -17.67 -11.89
CA ALA A 235 -5.51 -18.11 -10.55
C ALA A 235 -4.75 -17.35 -9.46
N ALA A 236 -3.44 -17.15 -9.61
CA ALA A 236 -2.61 -16.38 -8.68
C ALA A 236 -3.08 -14.93 -8.57
N CYS A 237 -3.29 -14.26 -9.72
CA CYS A 237 -3.80 -12.89 -9.77
C CYS A 237 -5.21 -12.79 -9.16
N THR A 238 -6.09 -13.78 -9.41
CA THR A 238 -7.44 -13.81 -8.83
C THR A 238 -7.40 -13.91 -7.31
N ILE A 239 -6.53 -14.74 -6.74
CA ILE A 239 -6.35 -14.82 -5.29
C ILE A 239 -5.84 -13.48 -4.73
N LEU A 240 -4.84 -12.87 -5.39
CA LEU A 240 -4.30 -11.58 -4.96
C LEU A 240 -5.39 -10.50 -4.95
N ILE A 241 -6.17 -10.41 -6.04
CA ILE A 241 -7.29 -9.47 -6.15
C ILE A 241 -8.33 -9.74 -5.04
N ALA A 242 -8.66 -11.00 -4.78
CA ALA A 242 -9.61 -11.38 -3.73
C ALA A 242 -9.11 -10.97 -2.34
N VAL A 243 -7.84 -11.22 -2.02
CA VAL A 243 -7.24 -10.85 -0.73
C VAL A 243 -7.26 -9.33 -0.53
N VAL A 244 -6.85 -8.56 -1.55
CA VAL A 244 -6.87 -7.10 -1.49
C VAL A 244 -8.31 -6.58 -1.37
N ALA A 245 -9.24 -7.09 -2.18
CA ALA A 245 -10.64 -6.68 -2.15
C ALA A 245 -11.29 -6.95 -0.78
N VAL A 246 -11.05 -8.13 -0.20
CA VAL A 246 -11.53 -8.48 1.15
C VAL A 246 -10.92 -7.55 2.20
N GLY A 247 -9.62 -7.26 2.12
CA GLY A 247 -8.95 -6.33 3.02
C GLY A 247 -9.57 -4.92 2.97
N VAL A 248 -9.80 -4.40 1.76
CA VAL A 248 -10.42 -3.09 1.53
C VAL A 248 -11.87 -3.06 2.04
N ILE A 249 -12.65 -4.11 1.80
CA ILE A 249 -14.03 -4.22 2.28
C ILE A 249 -14.06 -4.22 3.81
N ILE A 250 -13.22 -5.02 4.46
CA ILE A 250 -13.14 -5.08 5.93
C ILE A 250 -12.76 -3.70 6.49
N ALA A 251 -11.73 -3.06 5.93
CA ALA A 251 -11.30 -1.73 6.36
C ALA A 251 -12.41 -0.68 6.17
N SER A 252 -13.11 -0.72 5.04
CA SER A 252 -14.23 0.20 4.74
C SER A 252 -15.39 0.02 5.74
N ILE A 253 -15.77 -1.24 6.04
CA ILE A 253 -16.81 -1.53 7.02
C ILE A 253 -16.40 -1.07 8.42
N ALA A 254 -15.16 -1.32 8.81
CA ALA A 254 -14.64 -0.89 10.12
C ALA A 254 -14.64 0.63 10.26
N ASN A 255 -14.21 1.35 9.23
CA ASN A 255 -14.23 2.82 9.22
C ASN A 255 -15.65 3.37 9.28
N LYS A 256 -16.59 2.80 8.49
CA LYS A 256 -17.99 3.23 8.51
C LYS A 256 -18.64 3.02 9.88
N ARG A 257 -18.35 1.90 10.54
CA ARG A 257 -18.87 1.64 11.90
C ARG A 257 -18.36 2.67 12.91
N ARG A 258 -17.06 3.03 12.84
CA ARG A 258 -16.46 4.06 13.70
C ARG A 258 -17.07 5.44 13.46
N GLU A 259 -17.37 5.78 12.23
CA GLU A 259 -17.98 7.07 11.87
C GLU A 259 -19.42 7.16 12.35
N VAL A 260 -20.22 6.11 12.19
CA VAL A 260 -21.58 6.01 12.73
C VAL A 260 -21.58 6.12 14.27
N GLN A 261 -20.64 5.42 14.93
CA GLN A 261 -20.53 5.49 16.39
C GLN A 261 -20.23 6.93 16.86
N ARG A 262 -19.27 7.61 16.23
CA ARG A 262 -18.95 9.01 16.53
C ARG A 262 -20.16 9.93 16.37
N GLN A 263 -20.92 9.77 15.29
CA GLN A 263 -22.14 10.56 15.07
C GLN A 263 -23.22 10.30 16.14
N LEU A 264 -23.33 9.06 16.61
CA LEU A 264 -24.26 8.72 17.72
C LEU A 264 -23.80 9.35 19.04
N ASP A 265 -22.50 9.30 19.34
CA ASP A 265 -21.93 9.90 20.56
C ASP A 265 -22.09 11.41 20.54
N GLU A 266 -21.85 12.08 19.40
CA GLU A 266 -22.08 13.53 19.23
C GLU A 266 -23.55 13.92 19.42
N ARG A 267 -24.48 13.12 18.88
CA ARG A 267 -25.94 13.35 19.08
C ARG A 267 -26.38 13.11 20.52
N ALA A 268 -25.77 12.15 21.21
CA ALA A 268 -26.05 11.92 22.63
C ALA A 268 -25.55 13.09 23.49
N ALA A 269 -24.36 13.61 23.20
CA ALA A 269 -23.79 14.79 23.89
C ALA A 269 -24.57 16.09 23.66
N GLN A 270 -25.27 16.22 22.53
CA GLN A 270 -26.13 17.40 22.26
C GLN A 270 -27.51 17.31 22.91
N ARG A 271 -27.91 16.16 23.47
CA ARG A 271 -29.22 15.93 24.11
C ARG A 271 -29.17 15.92 25.64
N GLY A 272 -27.98 15.87 26.23
CA GLY A 272 -27.75 16.01 27.68
C GLY A 272 -27.28 17.40 28.03
#